data_4a6c37d30e1119ccc5c7579527b4174a
#
_entry.id   4a6c37d30e1119ccc5c7579527b4174a
#
_cell.length_a   1.000
_cell.length_b   1.000
_cell.length_c   1.000
_cell.angle_alpha   90.00
_cell.angle_beta   90.00
_cell.angle_gamma   90.00
#
_symmetry.space_group_name_H-M   'P 1'
#
loop_
_entity.id
_entity.type
_entity.pdbx_description
1 polymer ?
#
loop_
_entity_poly.entity_id
_entity_poly.type
_entity_poly.pdbx_seq_one_letter_code
_entity_poly.pdbx_strand_id
1 'polypeptide(L)'
;MARRVELRLKFQNVKVPADINKYLSSLTFTDEDEDNADDLQLAFDDRERKWLGSWLEVKPTFIKTTTTVQKQVEAASVVNYVVKKGDTLWAIAKKYLGSGTKYPQIASENNIKNPNLIYPGQVFKITTGGTATQTVTETKETTKKVSDPKLITATIVQKNWHDNGKDAVLDCGTFELDSVDASGPPTKITLKGTSIPYTSKMRVERKSKAWENTNLKVIAEQIASESNLKLMYIADNIPKYKRKEQVQTSDIVFLQKLCKAAGLALKVTTLNVVIYDAAEYDSKPPIKTIK
;
A
#
# COMPACT_ATOMS: atom_id res chain seq x y z
N MET A 1 -21.08 21.32 40.47
CA MET A 1 -21.37 21.53 39.04
C MET A 1 -22.12 20.33 38.49
N ALA A 2 -23.00 20.53 37.49
CA ALA A 2 -23.78 19.40 36.94
C ALA A 2 -22.89 18.44 36.14
N ARG A 3 -23.16 17.15 36.20
CA ARG A 3 -22.55 16.12 35.34
C ARG A 3 -23.02 16.33 33.89
N ARG A 4 -22.10 16.38 32.94
CA ARG A 4 -22.41 16.52 31.52
C ARG A 4 -21.36 15.80 30.68
N VAL A 5 -21.76 15.40 29.47
CA VAL A 5 -20.84 14.85 28.46
C VAL A 5 -20.50 15.93 27.46
N GLU A 6 -19.24 16.08 27.15
CA GLU A 6 -18.69 16.96 26.13
C GLU A 6 -17.97 16.09 25.09
N LEU A 7 -18.30 16.28 23.82
CA LEU A 7 -17.65 15.59 22.71
C LEU A 7 -16.67 16.56 22.03
N ARG A 8 -15.43 16.10 21.85
CA ARG A 8 -14.40 16.84 21.15
C ARG A 8 -14.06 16.14 19.86
N LEU A 9 -14.39 16.78 18.74
CA LEU A 9 -14.13 16.27 17.41
C LEU A 9 -13.10 17.17 16.72
N LYS A 10 -12.08 16.55 16.12
CA LYS A 10 -11.10 17.22 15.28
C LYS A 10 -11.09 16.57 13.92
N PHE A 11 -11.31 17.39 12.89
CA PHE A 11 -11.29 16.94 11.51
C PHE A 11 -9.98 17.39 10.86
N GLN A 12 -9.35 16.50 10.11
CA GLN A 12 -8.14 16.78 9.36
C GLN A 12 -8.42 16.55 7.87
N ASN A 13 -7.86 17.43 7.02
CA ASN A 13 -8.08 17.45 5.57
C ASN A 13 -9.55 17.72 5.16
N VAL A 14 -10.33 18.26 6.07
CA VAL A 14 -11.73 18.65 5.86
C VAL A 14 -11.96 20.01 6.51
N LYS A 15 -12.56 20.93 5.79
CA LYS A 15 -13.02 22.22 6.35
C LYS A 15 -14.40 22.00 6.96
N VAL A 16 -14.46 22.02 8.27
CA VAL A 16 -15.70 21.85 9.02
C VAL A 16 -16.13 23.19 9.61
N PRO A 17 -17.44 23.50 9.65
CA PRO A 17 -17.93 24.67 10.38
C PRO A 17 -17.45 24.67 11.83
N ALA A 18 -17.04 25.83 12.36
CA ALA A 18 -16.50 25.93 13.71
C ALA A 18 -17.50 25.53 14.80
N ASP A 19 -18.78 25.56 14.51
CA ASP A 19 -19.89 25.27 15.41
C ASP A 19 -20.48 23.85 15.23
N ILE A 20 -19.73 22.95 14.57
CA ILE A 20 -20.16 21.57 14.25
C ILE A 20 -20.75 20.81 15.44
N ASN A 21 -20.16 20.99 16.62
CA ASN A 21 -20.60 20.28 17.82
C ASN A 21 -22.03 20.61 18.23
N LYS A 22 -22.60 21.77 17.79
CA LYS A 22 -24.00 22.13 18.08
C LYS A 22 -25.01 21.29 17.33
N TYR A 23 -24.58 20.73 16.19
CA TYR A 23 -25.44 19.92 15.32
C TYR A 23 -25.29 18.42 15.56
N LEU A 24 -24.30 18.01 16.36
CA LEU A 24 -24.07 16.60 16.69
C LEU A 24 -25.20 16.09 17.54
N SER A 25 -25.94 15.11 17.04
CA SER A 25 -27.07 14.46 17.73
C SER A 25 -26.68 13.17 18.44
N SER A 26 -25.73 12.41 17.88
CA SER A 26 -25.19 11.22 18.53
C SER A 26 -23.77 10.90 18.07
N LEU A 27 -23.02 10.24 18.97
CA LEU A 27 -21.74 9.61 18.71
C LEU A 27 -21.82 8.18 19.21
N THR A 28 -21.47 7.23 18.36
CA THR A 28 -21.28 5.83 18.71
C THR A 28 -19.84 5.46 18.39
N PHE A 29 -19.13 4.97 19.38
CA PHE A 29 -17.78 4.43 19.25
C PHE A 29 -17.84 2.96 19.63
N THR A 30 -17.35 2.10 18.72
CA THR A 30 -17.23 0.67 18.95
C THR A 30 -15.74 0.35 18.96
N ASP A 31 -15.25 -0.10 20.10
CA ASP A 31 -13.89 -0.58 20.30
C ASP A 31 -13.90 -2.09 20.15
N GLU A 32 -13.35 -2.59 19.06
CA GLU A 32 -13.26 -4.03 18.80
C GLU A 32 -11.95 -4.56 19.40
N ASP A 33 -12.02 -5.71 20.03
CA ASP A 33 -10.89 -6.25 20.80
C ASP A 33 -9.83 -6.87 19.89
N GLU A 34 -10.22 -7.77 18.98
CA GLU A 34 -9.31 -8.52 18.12
C GLU A 34 -9.79 -8.52 16.67
N ASP A 35 -8.80 -8.54 15.74
CA ASP A 35 -8.98 -8.82 14.30
C ASP A 35 -9.92 -7.87 13.53
N ASN A 36 -10.69 -7.02 14.19
CA ASN A 36 -11.60 -6.05 13.60
C ASN A 36 -11.08 -4.61 13.74
N ALA A 37 -11.63 -3.72 12.92
CA ALA A 37 -11.35 -2.30 13.03
C ALA A 37 -12.32 -1.66 14.03
N ASP A 38 -11.83 -0.69 14.80
CA ASP A 38 -12.72 0.16 15.59
C ASP A 38 -13.56 1.03 14.67
N ASP A 39 -14.80 1.25 15.03
CA ASP A 39 -15.74 2.05 14.25
C ASP A 39 -16.22 3.28 15.03
N LEU A 40 -16.32 4.39 14.30
CA LEU A 40 -16.90 5.64 14.79
C LEU A 40 -18.09 6.03 13.92
N GLN A 41 -19.23 6.24 14.53
CA GLN A 41 -20.41 6.77 13.86
C GLN A 41 -20.84 8.08 14.52
N LEU A 42 -20.97 9.12 13.69
CA LEU A 42 -21.42 10.45 14.10
C LEU A 42 -22.70 10.80 13.35
N ALA A 43 -23.75 11.20 14.06
CA ALA A 43 -24.98 11.69 13.45
C ALA A 43 -25.17 13.17 13.76
N PHE A 44 -25.51 13.94 12.72
CA PHE A 44 -25.70 15.38 12.80
C PHE A 44 -27.09 15.75 12.30
N ASP A 45 -27.68 16.77 12.93
CA ASP A 45 -28.90 17.43 12.43
C ASP A 45 -28.48 18.51 11.39
N ASP A 46 -28.91 18.36 10.15
CA ASP A 46 -28.57 19.28 9.05
C ASP A 46 -29.79 20.02 8.51
N ARG A 47 -30.69 20.48 9.39
CA ARG A 47 -31.86 21.27 8.99
C ARG A 47 -31.50 22.51 8.17
N GLU A 48 -30.35 23.07 8.41
CA GLU A 48 -29.84 24.23 7.70
C GLU A 48 -29.08 23.89 6.40
N ARG A 49 -28.98 22.59 6.05
CA ARG A 49 -28.28 22.05 4.87
C ARG A 49 -26.82 22.52 4.74
N LYS A 50 -26.14 22.71 5.85
CA LYS A 50 -24.73 23.14 5.90
C LYS A 50 -23.76 22.02 5.59
N TRP A 51 -24.19 20.76 5.78
CA TRP A 51 -23.33 19.58 5.69
C TRP A 51 -23.28 18.94 4.32
N LEU A 52 -24.26 19.19 3.45
CA LEU A 52 -24.29 18.69 2.07
C LEU A 52 -23.48 19.57 1.11
N GLY A 53 -22.65 20.47 1.64
CA GLY A 53 -21.85 21.38 0.84
C GLY A 53 -20.52 20.80 0.35
N SER A 54 -19.74 21.67 -0.30
CA SER A 54 -18.44 21.35 -0.94
C SER A 54 -17.33 20.86 -0.01
N TRP A 55 -17.53 20.88 1.30
CA TRP A 55 -16.54 20.41 2.26
C TRP A 55 -16.33 18.87 2.20
N LEU A 56 -17.32 18.12 1.69
CA LEU A 56 -17.23 16.70 1.41
C LEU A 56 -16.53 16.37 0.08
N GLU A 57 -16.34 17.38 -0.77
CA GLU A 57 -15.65 17.18 -2.04
C GLU A 57 -14.20 16.75 -1.81
N VAL A 58 -13.89 15.57 -2.26
CA VAL A 58 -12.51 15.08 -2.34
C VAL A 58 -11.86 15.73 -3.54
N LYS A 59 -11.03 16.74 -3.34
CA LYS A 59 -10.15 17.22 -4.42
C LYS A 59 -9.10 16.14 -4.64
N PRO A 60 -9.10 15.47 -5.80
CA PRO A 60 -8.11 14.43 -6.06
C PRO A 60 -6.73 15.06 -6.16
N THR A 61 -5.80 14.61 -5.33
CA THR A 61 -4.38 14.90 -5.50
C THR A 61 -3.79 13.86 -6.42
N PHE A 62 -3.11 14.28 -7.48
CA PHE A 62 -2.45 13.39 -8.42
C PHE A 62 -0.96 13.29 -8.04
N ILE A 63 -0.52 12.11 -7.65
CA ILE A 63 0.90 11.85 -7.44
C ILE A 63 1.46 11.21 -8.72
N LYS A 64 2.46 11.87 -9.31
CA LYS A 64 3.25 11.28 -10.39
C LYS A 64 4.34 10.42 -9.78
N THR A 65 4.27 9.13 -10.00
CA THR A 65 5.32 8.21 -9.62
C THR A 65 6.12 7.84 -10.85
N THR A 66 7.40 8.17 -10.83
CA THR A 66 8.34 7.81 -11.89
C THR A 66 9.00 6.49 -11.51
N THR A 67 8.69 5.43 -12.22
CA THR A 67 9.34 4.13 -12.03
C THR A 67 10.35 3.92 -13.13
N THR A 68 11.62 3.81 -12.76
CA THR A 68 12.70 3.50 -13.66
C THR A 68 12.90 1.98 -13.70
N VAL A 69 12.62 1.37 -14.84
CA VAL A 69 12.85 -0.06 -15.06
C VAL A 69 14.07 -0.21 -15.94
N GLN A 70 15.07 -0.91 -15.46
CA GLN A 70 16.21 -1.31 -16.26
C GLN A 70 15.86 -2.59 -17.03
N LYS A 71 15.76 -2.49 -18.34
CA LYS A 71 15.53 -3.64 -19.21
C LYS A 71 16.83 -3.96 -19.93
N GLN A 72 17.28 -5.19 -19.81
CA GLN A 72 18.37 -5.69 -20.61
C GLN A 72 17.85 -5.98 -22.02
N VAL A 73 18.37 -5.29 -23.01
CA VAL A 73 18.07 -5.52 -24.43
C VAL A 73 19.32 -6.08 -25.08
N GLU A 74 19.18 -7.17 -25.82
CA GLU A 74 20.26 -7.69 -26.64
C GLU A 74 20.58 -6.68 -27.76
N ALA A 75 21.78 -6.12 -27.72
CA ALA A 75 22.22 -5.21 -28.76
C ALA A 75 22.80 -6.00 -29.93
N ALA A 76 22.25 -5.79 -31.11
CA ALA A 76 22.83 -6.33 -32.33
C ALA A 76 24.20 -5.70 -32.60
N SER A 77 25.24 -6.51 -32.70
CA SER A 77 26.56 -6.03 -33.07
C SER A 77 26.73 -6.15 -34.58
N VAL A 78 27.35 -5.15 -35.22
CA VAL A 78 27.55 -5.11 -36.64
C VAL A 78 29.04 -5.33 -36.94
N VAL A 79 29.31 -6.33 -37.79
CA VAL A 79 30.66 -6.65 -38.24
C VAL A 79 30.79 -6.35 -39.73
N ASN A 80 31.83 -5.61 -40.12
CA ASN A 80 32.18 -5.42 -41.53
C ASN A 80 33.18 -6.49 -41.93
N TYR A 81 32.76 -7.38 -42.84
CA TYR A 81 33.61 -8.48 -43.33
C TYR A 81 34.06 -8.24 -44.74
N VAL A 82 35.36 -8.35 -45.00
CA VAL A 82 35.95 -8.28 -46.35
C VAL A 82 36.02 -9.69 -46.95
N VAL A 83 35.33 -9.92 -48.08
CA VAL A 83 35.29 -11.20 -48.79
C VAL A 83 36.68 -11.59 -49.30
N LYS A 84 37.06 -12.83 -49.04
CA LYS A 84 38.32 -13.43 -49.46
C LYS A 84 38.10 -14.39 -50.60
N LYS A 85 39.19 -14.73 -51.35
CA LYS A 85 39.13 -15.73 -52.41
C LYS A 85 38.72 -17.10 -51.85
N GLY A 86 37.66 -17.68 -52.42
CA GLY A 86 37.09 -18.97 -51.98
C GLY A 86 35.95 -18.87 -50.95
N ASP A 87 35.59 -17.65 -50.50
CA ASP A 87 34.46 -17.47 -49.62
C ASP A 87 33.10 -17.72 -50.33
N THR A 88 32.15 -18.23 -49.56
CA THR A 88 30.75 -18.32 -49.97
C THR A 88 29.89 -17.64 -48.91
N LEU A 89 28.74 -17.08 -49.30
CA LEU A 89 27.81 -16.47 -48.33
C LEU A 89 27.35 -17.47 -47.27
N TRP A 90 27.26 -18.73 -47.64
CA TRP A 90 26.90 -19.80 -46.71
C TRP A 90 27.97 -19.99 -45.63
N ALA A 91 29.27 -20.02 -46.02
CA ALA A 91 30.38 -20.16 -45.07
C ALA A 91 30.50 -18.93 -44.17
N ILE A 92 30.33 -17.73 -44.72
CA ILE A 92 30.34 -16.47 -43.97
C ILE A 92 29.18 -16.45 -42.97
N ALA A 93 27.94 -16.82 -43.36
CA ALA A 93 26.79 -16.90 -42.49
C ALA A 93 26.99 -17.92 -41.36
N LYS A 94 27.55 -19.10 -41.68
CA LYS A 94 27.87 -20.13 -40.67
C LYS A 94 28.85 -19.58 -39.63
N LYS A 95 29.86 -18.80 -40.05
CA LYS A 95 30.86 -18.25 -39.16
C LYS A 95 30.35 -17.13 -38.26
N TYR A 96 29.56 -16.19 -38.79
CA TYR A 96 29.14 -14.98 -38.09
C TYR A 96 27.74 -15.04 -37.52
N LEU A 97 26.83 -15.83 -38.11
CA LEU A 97 25.43 -15.99 -37.69
C LEU A 97 25.12 -17.36 -37.08
N GLY A 98 26.15 -18.22 -36.94
CA GLY A 98 26.04 -19.55 -36.37
C GLY A 98 25.38 -20.61 -37.26
N SER A 99 24.80 -20.23 -38.40
CA SER A 99 24.18 -21.15 -39.36
C SER A 99 24.35 -20.66 -40.81
N GLY A 100 24.78 -21.56 -41.70
CA GLY A 100 24.88 -21.27 -43.12
C GLY A 100 23.55 -20.96 -43.79
N THR A 101 22.44 -21.53 -43.28
CA THR A 101 21.09 -21.25 -43.80
C THR A 101 20.65 -19.79 -43.62
N LYS A 102 21.34 -19.01 -42.79
CA LYS A 102 21.10 -17.58 -42.59
C LYS A 102 21.79 -16.68 -43.66
N TYR A 103 22.40 -17.24 -44.69
CA TYR A 103 22.99 -16.44 -45.76
C TYR A 103 22.05 -15.44 -46.43
N PRO A 104 20.70 -15.67 -46.52
CA PRO A 104 19.78 -14.69 -47.08
C PRO A 104 19.73 -13.39 -46.29
N GLN A 105 20.00 -13.43 -44.99
CA GLN A 105 20.09 -12.24 -44.14
C GLN A 105 21.26 -11.36 -44.59
N ILE A 106 22.45 -11.94 -44.80
CA ILE A 106 23.63 -11.20 -45.29
C ILE A 106 23.36 -10.65 -46.70
N ALA A 107 22.72 -11.45 -47.56
CA ALA A 107 22.36 -11.02 -48.91
C ALA A 107 21.42 -9.81 -48.90
N SER A 108 20.40 -9.85 -48.06
CA SER A 108 19.43 -8.76 -47.91
C SER A 108 20.05 -7.50 -47.31
N GLU A 109 20.86 -7.62 -46.24
CA GLU A 109 21.51 -6.50 -45.58
C GLU A 109 22.49 -5.76 -46.49
N ASN A 110 23.04 -6.48 -47.53
CA ASN A 110 24.03 -5.95 -48.44
C ASN A 110 23.53 -5.79 -49.88
N ASN A 111 22.23 -5.90 -50.13
CA ASN A 111 21.62 -5.78 -51.46
C ASN A 111 22.21 -6.73 -52.51
N ILE A 112 22.61 -7.94 -52.13
CA ILE A 112 23.21 -8.91 -53.03
C ILE A 112 22.12 -9.60 -53.87
N LYS A 113 22.04 -9.32 -55.16
CA LYS A 113 21.05 -9.87 -56.09
C LYS A 113 21.23 -11.36 -56.33
N ASN A 114 22.49 -11.81 -56.42
CA ASN A 114 22.80 -13.22 -56.63
C ASN A 114 23.72 -13.73 -55.52
N PRO A 115 23.20 -14.50 -54.57
CA PRO A 115 23.96 -15.02 -53.45
C PRO A 115 25.14 -15.95 -53.81
N ASN A 116 25.09 -16.53 -54.97
CA ASN A 116 26.16 -17.41 -55.49
C ASN A 116 27.31 -16.64 -56.16
N LEU A 117 27.19 -15.34 -56.33
CA LEU A 117 28.16 -14.52 -57.03
C LEU A 117 28.65 -13.39 -56.13
N ILE A 118 29.70 -13.70 -55.39
CA ILE A 118 30.42 -12.74 -54.54
C ILE A 118 31.90 -12.69 -54.98
N TYR A 119 32.53 -11.52 -54.83
CA TYR A 119 33.89 -11.31 -55.29
C TYR A 119 34.82 -10.95 -54.14
N PRO A 120 36.06 -11.42 -54.15
CA PRO A 120 37.07 -10.99 -53.19
C PRO A 120 37.22 -9.45 -53.18
N GLY A 121 37.33 -8.88 -51.97
CA GLY A 121 37.42 -7.43 -51.77
C GLY A 121 36.07 -6.73 -51.53
N GLN A 122 34.94 -7.39 -51.75
CA GLN A 122 33.66 -6.85 -51.33
C GLN A 122 33.56 -6.78 -49.81
N VAL A 123 32.94 -5.70 -49.28
CA VAL A 123 32.73 -5.51 -47.83
C VAL A 123 31.28 -5.76 -47.51
N PHE A 124 31.02 -6.75 -46.67
CA PHE A 124 29.65 -7.08 -46.21
C PHE A 124 29.44 -6.62 -44.77
N LYS A 125 28.34 -5.91 -44.58
CA LYS A 125 27.81 -5.58 -43.27
C LYS A 125 27.03 -6.79 -42.77
N ILE A 126 27.42 -7.34 -41.61
CA ILE A 126 26.79 -8.52 -41.03
C ILE A 126 26.30 -8.14 -39.65
N THR A 127 24.96 -8.15 -39.46
CA THR A 127 24.37 -7.91 -38.16
C THR A 127 24.33 -9.24 -37.40
N THR A 128 25.25 -9.37 -36.44
CA THR A 128 25.28 -10.56 -35.56
C THR A 128 24.37 -10.34 -34.37
N GLY A 129 23.62 -11.37 -33.95
CA GLY A 129 22.93 -11.36 -32.65
C GLY A 129 24.01 -11.34 -31.58
N GLY A 130 24.34 -10.17 -31.08
CA GLY A 130 25.38 -10.00 -30.06
C GLY A 130 24.85 -10.20 -28.66
N THR A 131 25.65 -10.82 -27.81
CA THR A 131 25.48 -10.88 -26.36
C THR A 131 25.93 -9.59 -25.65
N ALA A 132 25.92 -8.47 -26.34
CA ALA A 132 26.16 -7.17 -25.69
C ALA A 132 24.90 -6.73 -25.01
N THR A 133 24.84 -6.86 -23.69
CA THR A 133 23.74 -6.40 -22.87
C THR A 133 23.78 -4.88 -22.77
N GLN A 134 22.90 -4.19 -23.47
CA GLN A 134 22.65 -2.76 -23.24
C GLN A 134 21.55 -2.60 -22.20
N THR A 135 21.85 -1.87 -21.15
CA THR A 135 20.85 -1.47 -20.16
C THR A 135 20.10 -0.26 -20.69
N VAL A 136 18.87 -0.46 -21.15
CA VAL A 136 17.98 0.63 -21.53
C VAL A 136 17.15 1.02 -20.33
N THR A 137 17.22 2.27 -19.94
CA THR A 137 16.45 2.83 -18.85
C THR A 137 15.11 3.33 -19.41
N GLU A 138 14.06 2.57 -19.21
CA GLU A 138 12.70 3.03 -19.50
C GLU A 138 12.11 3.73 -18.28
N THR A 139 11.75 5.00 -18.45
CA THR A 139 11.08 5.78 -17.43
C THR A 139 9.58 5.74 -17.69
N LYS A 140 8.83 5.05 -16.84
CA LYS A 140 7.37 5.01 -16.91
C LYS A 140 6.78 5.96 -15.89
N GLU A 141 6.15 7.01 -16.35
CA GLU A 141 5.36 7.89 -15.48
C GLU A 141 3.96 7.29 -15.28
N THR A 142 3.63 7.01 -14.04
CA THR A 142 2.29 6.58 -13.67
C THR A 142 1.66 7.66 -12.80
N THR A 143 0.57 8.26 -13.26
CA THR A 143 -0.19 9.22 -12.46
C THR A 143 -1.24 8.46 -11.67
N LYS A 144 -1.07 8.39 -10.35
CA LYS A 144 -2.05 7.80 -9.45
C LYS A 144 -2.87 8.90 -8.79
N LYS A 145 -4.19 8.80 -8.89
CA LYS A 145 -5.10 9.65 -8.13
C LYS A 145 -5.03 9.22 -6.66
N VAL A 146 -4.54 10.09 -5.80
CA VAL A 146 -4.50 9.87 -4.35
C VAL A 146 -5.36 10.97 -3.73
N SER A 147 -6.39 10.59 -3.02
CA SER A 147 -7.11 11.51 -2.15
C SER A 147 -6.44 11.46 -0.78
N ASP A 148 -6.14 12.63 -0.20
CA ASP A 148 -5.71 12.67 1.18
C ASP A 148 -6.80 12.07 2.07
N PRO A 149 -6.44 11.17 3.01
CA PRO A 149 -7.42 10.57 3.91
C PRO A 149 -8.08 11.67 4.74
N LYS A 150 -9.40 11.62 4.84
CA LYS A 150 -10.17 12.50 5.72
C LYS A 150 -10.20 11.85 7.08
N LEU A 151 -9.55 12.47 8.05
CA LEU A 151 -9.41 11.92 9.39
C LEU A 151 -10.32 12.63 10.38
N ILE A 152 -10.91 11.85 11.29
CA ILE A 152 -11.73 12.29 12.40
C ILE A 152 -11.11 11.77 13.69
N THR A 153 -10.68 12.67 14.57
CA THR A 153 -10.27 12.30 15.93
C THR A 153 -11.41 12.62 16.88
N ALA A 154 -11.80 11.66 17.70
CA ALA A 154 -12.91 11.78 18.64
C ALA A 154 -12.44 11.56 20.07
N THR A 155 -12.90 12.41 20.99
CA THR A 155 -12.65 12.29 22.43
C THR A 155 -13.95 12.57 23.17
N ILE A 156 -14.32 11.68 24.09
CA ILE A 156 -15.48 11.82 24.98
C ILE A 156 -14.97 12.32 26.33
N VAL A 157 -15.48 13.45 26.79
CA VAL A 157 -15.14 14.02 28.10
C VAL A 157 -16.39 14.04 28.99
N GLN A 158 -16.36 13.26 30.06
CA GLN A 158 -17.40 13.24 31.07
C GLN A 158 -17.03 14.23 32.19
N LYS A 159 -17.65 15.41 32.14
CA LYS A 159 -17.40 16.51 33.10
C LYS A 159 -17.95 16.19 34.48
N ASN A 160 -17.14 16.46 35.51
CA ASN A 160 -17.51 16.24 36.93
C ASN A 160 -18.00 14.80 37.22
N TRP A 161 -17.45 13.81 36.56
CA TRP A 161 -17.92 12.42 36.64
C TRP A 161 -17.46 11.76 37.95
N HIS A 162 -16.27 12.06 38.42
CA HIS A 162 -15.73 11.53 39.66
C HIS A 162 -16.20 12.34 40.87
N ASP A 163 -16.24 11.70 42.03
CA ASP A 163 -16.71 12.31 43.30
C ASP A 163 -15.88 13.52 43.74
N ASN A 164 -14.65 13.64 43.23
CA ASN A 164 -13.76 14.80 43.48
C ASN A 164 -13.95 15.93 42.46
N GLY A 165 -14.96 15.87 41.59
CA GLY A 165 -15.21 16.86 40.55
C GLY A 165 -14.23 16.78 39.34
N LYS A 166 -13.42 15.73 39.26
CA LYS A 166 -12.54 15.51 38.09
C LYS A 166 -13.30 14.97 36.89
N ASP A 167 -12.83 15.31 35.72
CA ASP A 167 -13.33 14.82 34.47
C ASP A 167 -12.82 13.39 34.19
N ALA A 168 -13.64 12.55 33.55
CA ALA A 168 -13.19 11.33 32.92
C ALA A 168 -13.04 11.57 31.41
N VAL A 169 -11.92 11.16 30.84
CA VAL A 169 -11.62 11.36 29.42
C VAL A 169 -11.43 10.00 28.77
N LEU A 170 -12.16 9.75 27.70
CA LEU A 170 -11.98 8.60 26.82
C LEU A 170 -11.51 9.14 25.46
N ASP A 171 -10.29 8.81 25.08
CA ASP A 171 -9.78 9.06 23.73
C ASP A 171 -10.20 7.89 22.84
N CYS A 172 -11.13 8.15 21.91
CA CYS A 172 -11.61 7.14 20.98
C CYS A 172 -10.63 6.89 19.83
N GLY A 173 -9.62 7.74 19.67
CA GLY A 173 -8.63 7.61 18.60
C GLY A 173 -8.95 8.39 17.32
N THR A 174 -8.29 7.99 16.23
CA THR A 174 -8.40 8.63 14.92
C THR A 174 -8.93 7.63 13.89
N PHE A 175 -9.91 8.08 13.11
CA PHE A 175 -10.64 7.28 12.14
C PHE A 175 -10.53 7.89 10.75
N GLU A 176 -10.43 7.08 9.72
CA GLU A 176 -10.62 7.54 8.34
C GLU A 176 -12.11 7.52 8.01
N LEU A 177 -12.60 8.60 7.41
CA LEU A 177 -13.99 8.70 6.95
C LEU A 177 -14.23 7.68 5.83
N ASP A 178 -15.12 6.74 6.09
CA ASP A 178 -15.49 5.66 5.17
C ASP A 178 -16.72 6.03 4.33
N SER A 179 -17.80 6.44 4.98
CA SER A 179 -19.03 6.82 4.30
C SER A 179 -19.71 8.03 4.92
N VAL A 180 -20.55 8.67 4.09
CA VAL A 180 -21.42 9.77 4.47
C VAL A 180 -22.80 9.49 3.93
N ASP A 181 -23.73 9.29 4.83
CA ASP A 181 -25.12 9.01 4.51
C ASP A 181 -25.99 10.22 4.86
N ALA A 182 -26.87 10.61 3.95
CA ALA A 182 -27.87 11.66 4.17
C ALA A 182 -29.29 11.07 4.14
N SER A 183 -30.13 11.43 5.10
CA SER A 183 -31.49 10.94 5.20
C SER A 183 -32.45 12.06 5.67
N GLY A 184 -33.75 11.87 5.48
CA GLY A 184 -34.76 12.79 6.00
C GLY A 184 -35.65 13.44 4.98
N PRO A 185 -36.72 14.19 5.27
CA PRO A 185 -36.79 15.35 6.16
C PRO A 185 -37.19 15.01 7.62
N PRO A 186 -36.64 15.70 8.66
CA PRO A 186 -35.55 16.67 8.58
C PRO A 186 -34.21 16.00 8.21
N THR A 187 -33.34 16.73 7.50
CA THR A 187 -32.08 16.18 7.00
C THR A 187 -31.16 15.80 8.16
N LYS A 188 -30.73 14.55 8.16
CA LYS A 188 -29.71 14.00 9.07
C LYS A 188 -28.53 13.53 8.25
N ILE A 189 -27.33 13.83 8.71
CA ILE A 189 -26.09 13.35 8.13
C ILE A 189 -25.45 12.36 9.09
N THR A 190 -25.11 11.18 8.60
CA THR A 190 -24.35 10.18 9.34
C THR A 190 -22.99 10.01 8.72
N LEU A 191 -21.95 10.26 9.50
CA LEU A 191 -20.55 10.00 9.13
C LEU A 191 -20.14 8.69 9.77
N LYS A 192 -19.57 7.80 8.97
CA LYS A 192 -18.95 6.57 9.48
C LYS A 192 -17.47 6.61 9.21
N GLY A 193 -16.68 6.29 10.21
CA GLY A 193 -15.23 6.21 10.14
C GLY A 193 -14.72 4.90 10.70
N THR A 194 -13.62 4.40 10.17
CA THR A 194 -12.96 3.17 10.62
C THR A 194 -11.51 3.44 10.99
N SER A 195 -11.00 2.72 11.98
CA SER A 195 -9.61 2.83 12.41
C SER A 195 -8.63 2.22 11.40
N ILE A 196 -9.10 1.32 10.53
CA ILE A 196 -8.29 0.74 9.45
C ILE A 196 -8.81 1.25 8.10
N PRO A 197 -8.09 2.13 7.42
CA PRO A 197 -8.51 2.66 6.13
C PRO A 197 -8.78 1.55 5.11
N TYR A 198 -9.92 1.60 4.43
CA TYR A 198 -10.23 0.69 3.33
C TYR A 198 -9.21 0.80 2.19
N THR A 199 -8.61 1.98 2.02
CA THR A 199 -7.59 2.28 1.02
C THR A 199 -6.18 1.88 1.45
N SER A 200 -6.00 1.41 2.69
CA SER A 200 -4.70 1.01 3.21
C SER A 200 -4.09 -0.10 2.34
N LYS A 201 -2.85 0.11 1.90
CA LYS A 201 -2.09 -0.91 1.16
C LYS A 201 -2.05 -2.23 1.91
N MET A 202 -1.93 -2.15 3.23
CA MET A 202 -1.88 -3.30 4.12
C MET A 202 -3.11 -4.21 4.01
N ARG A 203 -4.28 -3.62 3.69
CA ARG A 203 -5.55 -4.34 3.58
C ARG A 203 -5.85 -4.81 2.15
N VAL A 204 -5.51 -4.00 1.16
CA VAL A 204 -5.96 -4.20 -0.23
C VAL A 204 -4.90 -4.87 -1.10
N GLU A 205 -3.62 -4.54 -0.90
CA GLU A 205 -2.55 -5.04 -1.75
C GLU A 205 -2.20 -6.49 -1.41
N ARG A 206 -2.38 -7.38 -2.39
CA ARG A 206 -1.96 -8.78 -2.25
C ARG A 206 -0.51 -8.91 -2.69
N LYS A 207 0.32 -9.48 -1.82
CA LYS A 207 1.75 -9.66 -2.05
C LYS A 207 2.14 -11.13 -2.02
N SER A 208 3.23 -11.43 -2.70
CA SER A 208 3.95 -12.70 -2.56
C SER A 208 5.37 -12.38 -2.14
N LYS A 209 5.74 -12.76 -0.92
CA LYS A 209 7.03 -12.46 -0.30
C LYS A 209 7.45 -13.59 0.63
N ALA A 210 8.72 -13.89 0.65
CA ALA A 210 9.30 -14.85 1.58
C ALA A 210 10.23 -14.13 2.57
N TRP A 211 10.18 -14.59 3.82
CA TRP A 211 11.11 -14.21 4.87
C TRP A 211 11.88 -15.44 5.33
N GLU A 212 13.18 -15.30 5.49
CA GLU A 212 14.07 -16.37 5.94
C GLU A 212 14.83 -15.95 7.20
N ASN A 213 15.06 -16.91 8.11
CA ASN A 213 15.81 -16.71 9.35
C ASN A 213 15.37 -15.46 10.13
N THR A 214 14.09 -15.32 10.38
CA THR A 214 13.45 -14.13 10.94
C THR A 214 12.57 -14.46 12.15
N ASN A 215 11.89 -13.46 12.70
CA ASN A 215 10.90 -13.61 13.75
C ASN A 215 9.67 -12.76 13.49
N LEU A 216 8.58 -12.99 14.25
CA LEU A 216 7.31 -12.27 14.09
C LEU A 216 7.48 -10.76 14.22
N LYS A 217 8.28 -10.30 15.19
CA LYS A 217 8.47 -8.86 15.43
C LYS A 217 9.11 -8.16 14.22
N VAL A 218 10.15 -8.75 13.63
CA VAL A 218 10.83 -8.21 12.43
C VAL A 218 9.88 -8.17 11.22
N ILE A 219 9.09 -9.23 11.01
CA ILE A 219 8.08 -9.25 9.94
C ILE A 219 7.06 -8.14 10.14
N ALA A 220 6.53 -8.01 11.36
CA ALA A 220 5.53 -7.00 11.70
C ALA A 220 6.09 -5.57 11.58
N GLU A 221 7.33 -5.34 12.00
CA GLU A 221 8.00 -4.04 11.88
C GLU A 221 8.18 -3.60 10.43
N GLN A 222 8.59 -4.54 9.57
CA GLN A 222 8.71 -4.27 8.15
C GLN A 222 7.36 -3.93 7.51
N ILE A 223 6.32 -4.72 7.79
CA ILE A 223 4.97 -4.49 7.25
C ILE A 223 4.39 -3.17 7.77
N ALA A 224 4.55 -2.85 9.05
CA ALA A 224 4.12 -1.58 9.62
C ALA A 224 4.83 -0.39 8.95
N SER A 225 6.16 -0.48 8.80
CA SER A 225 6.95 0.56 8.12
C SER A 225 6.55 0.77 6.66
N GLU A 226 6.32 -0.30 5.90
CA GLU A 226 5.83 -0.22 4.51
C GLU A 226 4.46 0.47 4.40
N SER A 227 3.68 0.44 5.48
CA SER A 227 2.36 1.07 5.59
C SER A 227 2.37 2.42 6.31
N ASN A 228 3.54 2.98 6.64
CA ASN A 228 3.74 4.20 7.44
C ASN A 228 3.10 4.14 8.84
N LEU A 229 2.99 2.94 9.41
CA LEU A 229 2.52 2.71 10.77
C LEU A 229 3.68 2.41 11.72
N LYS A 230 3.44 2.60 13.02
CA LYS A 230 4.40 2.22 14.06
C LYS A 230 4.04 0.86 14.63
N LEU A 231 5.02 -0.01 14.83
CA LEU A 231 4.80 -1.26 15.55
C LEU A 231 4.87 -1.02 17.07
N MET A 232 3.85 -1.51 17.78
CA MET A 232 3.83 -1.68 19.22
C MET A 232 3.76 -3.18 19.51
N TYR A 233 4.89 -3.78 19.87
CA TYR A 233 4.97 -5.21 20.21
C TYR A 233 5.02 -5.35 21.73
N ILE A 234 3.92 -5.81 22.33
CA ILE A 234 3.69 -5.85 23.79
C ILE A 234 3.47 -7.32 24.22
N ALA A 235 4.38 -8.19 23.81
CA ALA A 235 4.35 -9.59 24.20
C ALA A 235 5.77 -10.08 24.37
N ASP A 236 6.01 -10.95 25.35
CA ASP A 236 7.32 -11.57 25.59
C ASP A 236 7.61 -12.65 24.58
N ASN A 237 6.57 -13.31 24.07
CA ASN A 237 6.69 -14.36 23.06
C ASN A 237 7.02 -13.76 21.68
N ILE A 238 8.23 -14.02 21.17
CA ILE A 238 8.69 -13.61 19.83
C ILE A 238 9.03 -14.87 19.02
N PRO A 239 8.04 -15.46 18.30
CA PRO A 239 8.25 -16.67 17.52
C PRO A 239 9.32 -16.49 16.44
N LYS A 240 10.24 -17.44 16.34
CA LYS A 240 11.30 -17.49 15.33
C LYS A 240 10.91 -18.41 14.18
N TYR A 241 11.23 -18.01 12.97
CA TYR A 241 10.90 -18.75 11.76
C TYR A 241 12.15 -18.98 10.90
N LYS A 242 12.36 -20.22 10.48
CA LYS A 242 13.37 -20.52 9.45
C LYS A 242 12.94 -19.94 8.11
N ARG A 243 11.65 -20.10 7.76
CA ARG A 243 11.04 -19.56 6.54
C ARG A 243 9.55 -19.33 6.77
N LYS A 244 9.04 -18.21 6.31
CA LYS A 244 7.61 -17.89 6.20
C LYS A 244 7.31 -17.26 4.85
N GLU A 245 6.21 -17.65 4.25
CA GLU A 245 5.78 -17.18 2.95
C GLU A 245 4.40 -16.55 3.04
N GLN A 246 4.30 -15.36 2.47
CA GLN A 246 3.05 -14.70 2.15
C GLN A 246 2.79 -15.00 0.67
N VAL A 247 1.68 -15.64 0.35
CA VAL A 247 1.34 -16.02 -1.03
C VAL A 247 -0.01 -15.43 -1.38
N GLN A 248 -0.01 -14.44 -2.29
CA GLN A 248 -1.22 -13.79 -2.82
C GLN A 248 -2.21 -13.34 -1.72
N THR A 249 -1.70 -12.91 -0.57
CA THR A 249 -2.50 -12.44 0.57
C THR A 249 -2.10 -11.00 0.93
N SER A 250 -3.04 -10.27 1.56
CA SER A 250 -2.73 -8.93 2.09
C SER A 250 -1.88 -9.02 3.35
N ASP A 251 -1.18 -7.94 3.66
CA ASP A 251 -0.26 -7.86 4.82
C ASP A 251 -1.02 -8.10 6.14
N ILE A 252 -2.23 -7.53 6.27
CA ILE A 252 -3.04 -7.71 7.48
C ILE A 252 -3.44 -9.16 7.69
N VAL A 253 -3.93 -9.84 6.64
CA VAL A 253 -4.33 -11.25 6.73
C VAL A 253 -3.14 -12.15 7.02
N PHE A 254 -1.97 -11.81 6.49
CA PHE A 254 -0.75 -12.54 6.77
C PHE A 254 -0.30 -12.39 8.22
N LEU A 255 -0.30 -11.15 8.76
CA LEU A 255 0.03 -10.89 10.17
C LEU A 255 -0.97 -11.56 11.11
N GLN A 256 -2.28 -11.49 10.83
CA GLN A 256 -3.32 -12.17 11.62
C GLN A 256 -3.04 -13.67 11.74
N LYS A 257 -2.70 -14.33 10.62
CA LYS A 257 -2.35 -15.75 10.63
C LYS A 257 -1.12 -16.05 11.49
N LEU A 258 -0.10 -15.19 11.43
CA LEU A 258 1.12 -15.38 12.23
C LEU A 258 0.86 -15.15 13.71
N CYS A 259 0.12 -14.09 14.07
CA CYS A 259 -0.25 -13.78 15.45
C CYS A 259 -1.11 -14.89 16.04
N LYS A 260 -2.16 -15.33 15.35
CA LYS A 260 -3.04 -16.41 15.78
C LYS A 260 -2.28 -17.74 15.99
N ALA A 261 -1.35 -18.05 15.09
CA ALA A 261 -0.49 -19.24 15.26
C ALA A 261 0.46 -19.14 16.45
N ALA A 262 0.74 -17.93 16.93
CA ALA A 262 1.59 -17.66 18.09
C ALA A 262 0.79 -17.48 19.40
N GLY A 263 -0.54 -17.54 19.36
CA GLY A 263 -1.41 -17.23 20.50
C GLY A 263 -1.41 -15.74 20.87
N LEU A 264 -1.13 -14.85 19.89
CA LEU A 264 -1.07 -13.41 20.07
C LEU A 264 -2.22 -12.73 19.35
N ALA A 265 -2.69 -11.63 19.90
CA ALA A 265 -3.69 -10.75 19.31
C ALA A 265 -3.03 -9.68 18.42
N LEU A 266 -3.73 -9.30 17.34
CA LEU A 266 -3.33 -8.22 16.44
C LEU A 266 -4.41 -7.16 16.42
N LYS A 267 -4.06 -5.92 16.75
CA LYS A 267 -4.92 -4.75 16.57
C LYS A 267 -4.21 -3.75 15.65
N VAL A 268 -4.92 -3.28 14.64
CA VAL A 268 -4.39 -2.25 13.72
C VAL A 268 -5.23 -1.01 13.87
N THR A 269 -4.57 0.10 14.17
CA THR A 269 -5.18 1.43 14.25
C THR A 269 -4.67 2.32 13.13
N THR A 270 -5.21 3.53 13.00
CA THR A 270 -4.77 4.51 11.99
C THR A 270 -3.27 4.86 12.09
N LEU A 271 -2.66 4.70 13.26
CA LEU A 271 -1.26 5.08 13.51
C LEU A 271 -0.35 3.90 13.85
N ASN A 272 -0.90 2.80 14.37
CA ASN A 272 -0.11 1.74 14.96
C ASN A 272 -0.59 0.34 14.52
N VAL A 273 0.36 -0.58 14.45
CA VAL A 273 0.14 -2.02 14.48
C VAL A 273 0.49 -2.48 15.89
N VAL A 274 -0.47 -3.04 16.61
CA VAL A 274 -0.29 -3.50 18.00
C VAL A 274 -0.37 -5.02 18.02
N ILE A 275 0.67 -5.67 18.56
CA ILE A 275 0.70 -7.12 18.79
C ILE A 275 0.88 -7.33 20.29
N TYR A 276 -0.03 -8.07 20.90
CA TYR A 276 -0.04 -8.28 22.35
C TYR A 276 -0.54 -9.69 22.72
N ASP A 277 -0.27 -10.08 23.94
CA ASP A 277 -0.80 -11.32 24.52
C ASP A 277 -2.10 -11.01 25.28
N ALA A 278 -3.24 -11.41 24.69
CA ALA A 278 -4.55 -11.17 25.27
C ALA A 278 -4.71 -11.88 26.64
N ALA A 279 -4.21 -13.11 26.76
CA ALA A 279 -4.29 -13.88 28.01
C ALA A 279 -3.50 -13.23 29.16
N GLU A 280 -2.36 -12.59 28.86
CA GLU A 280 -1.60 -11.82 29.84
C GLU A 280 -2.42 -10.62 30.35
N TYR A 281 -3.12 -9.91 29.46
CA TYR A 281 -3.97 -8.78 29.86
C TYR A 281 -5.18 -9.23 30.67
N ASP A 282 -5.85 -10.32 30.30
CA ASP A 282 -6.99 -10.89 31.02
C ASP A 282 -6.61 -11.33 32.43
N SER A 283 -5.38 -11.73 32.65
CA SER A 283 -4.87 -12.15 33.97
C SER A 283 -4.56 -10.97 34.92
N LYS A 284 -4.47 -9.74 34.39
CA LYS A 284 -4.14 -8.54 35.20
C LYS A 284 -5.35 -8.07 36.02
N PRO A 285 -5.13 -7.60 37.25
CA PRO A 285 -6.23 -7.04 38.02
C PRO A 285 -6.79 -5.79 37.32
N PRO A 286 -8.12 -5.54 37.38
CA PRO A 286 -8.71 -4.37 36.75
C PRO A 286 -8.13 -3.10 37.30
N ILE A 287 -7.74 -2.18 36.41
CA ILE A 287 -7.16 -0.86 36.78
C ILE A 287 -8.19 -0.03 37.56
N LYS A 288 -9.47 -0.26 37.31
CA LYS A 288 -10.55 0.48 37.94
C LYS A 288 -11.82 -0.39 38.04
N THR A 289 -12.37 -0.48 39.24
CA THR A 289 -13.67 -1.09 39.46
C THR A 289 -14.73 0.03 39.50
N ILE A 290 -15.73 -0.06 38.63
CA ILE A 290 -16.89 0.83 38.65
C ILE A 290 -17.92 0.21 39.64
N LYS A 291 -18.22 0.93 40.73
CA LYS A 291 -19.26 0.56 41.67
C LYS A 291 -20.58 1.21 41.29
#